data_7e1f5ec3dec5806012cfc7795eb41f55
#
_entry.id   7e1f5ec3dec5806012cfc7795eb41f55
#
_cell.length_a   1.000
_cell.length_b   1.000
_cell.length_c   1.000
_cell.angle_alpha   90.00
_cell.angle_beta   90.00
_cell.angle_gamma   90.00
#
_symmetry.space_group_name_H-M   'P 1'
#
loop_
_entity.id
_entity.type
_entity.pdbx_description
1 polymer ?
#
loop_
_entity_poly.entity_id
_entity_poly.type
_entity_poly.pdbx_seq_one_letter_code
_entity_poly.pdbx_strand_id
1 'polypeptide(L)'
;MKCKNTIIITVCVATALICVALTFWGNWKNDGILTTDAFIGIMATFIGICATIIVGIQIVNHLELRNMKKSIKEIEDEKERLNEQQEAFSVEMHNTRQCIGDALALIALHAQKNNHIALEFNSWVRSIVIGDWTTTNASVLLKRYRRLTEIIEKWFSPIDKDLAELTYKQLSILEIPENIEMYEEIMSLHYKLLSELKKQTGKDDSEPDCSPEQQ
;
A
#
# COMPACT_ATOMS: atom_id res chain seq x y z
N MET A 1 26.07 -13.19 -3.36
CA MET A 1 26.71 -13.38 -4.68
C MET A 1 28.16 -12.91 -4.75
N LYS A 2 28.56 -11.73 -4.26
CA LYS A 2 29.96 -11.25 -4.32
C LYS A 2 31.00 -12.21 -3.72
N CYS A 3 30.67 -12.91 -2.62
CA CYS A 3 31.62 -13.78 -1.91
C CYS A 3 32.04 -15.04 -2.70
N LYS A 4 31.15 -15.68 -3.47
CA LYS A 4 31.45 -16.89 -4.24
C LYS A 4 32.40 -16.61 -5.40
N ASN A 5 32.17 -15.53 -6.14
CA ASN A 5 33.05 -15.16 -7.26
C ASN A 5 34.44 -14.76 -6.75
N THR A 6 34.54 -14.10 -5.60
CA THR A 6 35.83 -13.76 -4.97
C THR A 6 36.60 -15.02 -4.60
N ILE A 7 35.95 -16.03 -4.03
CA ILE A 7 36.59 -17.29 -3.66
C ILE A 7 37.15 -18.02 -4.90
N ILE A 8 36.37 -18.10 -5.98
CA ILE A 8 36.79 -18.76 -7.23
C ILE A 8 38.00 -18.02 -7.84
N ILE A 9 37.95 -16.71 -7.92
CA ILE A 9 39.06 -15.89 -8.44
C ILE A 9 40.31 -16.09 -7.56
N THR A 10 40.14 -16.10 -6.23
CA THR A 10 41.30 -16.30 -5.32
C THR A 10 41.92 -17.68 -5.48
N VAL A 11 41.11 -18.72 -5.66
CA VAL A 11 41.60 -20.09 -5.89
C VAL A 11 42.34 -20.16 -7.24
N CYS A 12 41.82 -19.56 -8.30
CA CYS A 12 42.47 -19.52 -9.61
C CYS A 12 43.83 -18.80 -9.56
N VAL A 13 43.88 -17.66 -8.88
CA VAL A 13 45.14 -16.88 -8.75
C VAL A 13 46.14 -17.66 -7.89
N ALA A 14 45.72 -18.28 -6.80
CA ALA A 14 46.56 -19.11 -5.95
C ALA A 14 47.15 -20.31 -6.72
N THR A 15 46.33 -21.01 -7.51
CA THR A 15 46.77 -22.12 -8.34
C THR A 15 47.78 -21.68 -9.40
N ALA A 16 47.53 -20.56 -10.05
CA ALA A 16 48.46 -19.97 -11.03
C ALA A 16 49.80 -19.61 -10.39
N LEU A 17 49.81 -19.01 -9.21
CA LEU A 17 51.04 -18.69 -8.47
C LEU A 17 51.80 -19.93 -8.04
N ILE A 18 51.11 -20.98 -7.61
CA ILE A 18 51.72 -22.28 -7.26
C ILE A 18 52.40 -22.90 -8.51
N CYS A 19 51.71 -22.91 -9.64
CA CYS A 19 52.29 -23.42 -10.89
C CYS A 19 53.53 -22.65 -11.32
N VAL A 20 53.53 -21.33 -11.24
CA VAL A 20 54.68 -20.48 -11.54
C VAL A 20 55.82 -20.75 -10.55
N ALA A 21 55.54 -20.88 -9.24
CA ALA A 21 56.53 -21.18 -8.23
C ALA A 21 57.17 -22.57 -8.44
N LEU A 22 56.40 -23.59 -8.81
CA LEU A 22 56.90 -24.94 -9.08
C LEU A 22 57.78 -24.98 -10.35
N THR A 23 57.45 -24.22 -11.40
CA THR A 23 58.28 -24.10 -12.59
C THR A 23 59.61 -23.42 -12.30
N PHE A 24 59.60 -22.35 -11.52
CA PHE A 24 60.82 -21.66 -11.08
C PHE A 24 61.71 -22.55 -10.20
N TRP A 25 61.09 -23.30 -9.23
CA TRP A 25 61.81 -24.21 -8.35
C TRP A 25 62.41 -25.38 -9.09
N GLY A 26 61.71 -25.96 -10.08
CA GLY A 26 62.20 -27.03 -10.94
C GLY A 26 63.36 -26.59 -11.79
N ASN A 27 63.32 -25.37 -12.32
CA ASN A 27 64.39 -24.79 -13.13
C ASN A 27 65.64 -24.46 -12.29
N TRP A 28 65.46 -24.06 -11.02
CA TRP A 28 66.61 -23.76 -10.11
C TRP A 28 67.40 -25.01 -9.73
N LYS A 29 66.73 -26.17 -9.63
CA LYS A 29 67.34 -27.42 -9.15
C LYS A 29 68.04 -28.21 -10.25
N ASN A 30 67.81 -27.94 -11.54
CA ASN A 30 68.27 -28.70 -12.70
C ASN A 30 69.14 -27.88 -13.67
N ASP A 31 70.11 -27.10 -13.18
CA ASP A 31 71.06 -26.34 -14.00
C ASP A 31 70.50 -25.64 -15.26
N GLY A 32 69.27 -25.19 -15.20
CA GLY A 32 68.74 -24.15 -16.14
C GLY A 32 68.36 -24.58 -17.55
N ILE A 33 68.30 -25.86 -17.89
CA ILE A 33 67.89 -26.27 -19.23
C ILE A 33 66.46 -26.83 -19.17
N LEU A 34 65.44 -25.92 -19.17
CA LEU A 34 64.09 -26.33 -19.55
C LEU A 34 64.10 -26.69 -21.02
N THR A 35 63.93 -27.92 -21.39
CA THR A 35 63.77 -28.29 -22.80
C THR A 35 62.49 -27.62 -23.33
N THR A 36 62.50 -27.17 -24.58
CA THR A 36 61.36 -26.50 -25.24
C THR A 36 60.09 -27.33 -25.12
N ASP A 37 60.20 -28.65 -25.14
CA ASP A 37 59.07 -29.59 -24.99
C ASP A 37 58.43 -29.57 -23.58
N ALA A 38 59.26 -29.46 -22.54
CA ALA A 38 58.76 -29.34 -21.17
C ALA A 38 58.02 -28.02 -20.92
N PHE A 39 58.51 -26.90 -21.53
CA PHE A 39 57.86 -25.61 -21.49
C PHE A 39 56.51 -25.65 -22.20
N ILE A 40 56.43 -26.22 -23.41
CA ILE A 40 55.18 -26.37 -24.17
C ILE A 40 54.16 -27.20 -23.36
N GLY A 41 54.60 -28.30 -22.75
CA GLY A 41 53.74 -29.15 -21.92
C GLY A 41 53.12 -28.40 -20.72
N ILE A 42 53.93 -27.61 -20.03
CA ILE A 42 53.46 -26.78 -18.90
C ILE A 42 52.43 -25.73 -19.36
N MET A 43 52.71 -25.01 -20.45
CA MET A 43 51.81 -24.02 -21.01
C MET A 43 50.49 -24.62 -21.49
N ALA A 44 50.52 -25.78 -22.14
CA ALA A 44 49.32 -26.50 -22.59
C ALA A 44 48.46 -26.91 -21.40
N THR A 45 49.08 -27.41 -20.33
CA THR A 45 48.39 -27.81 -19.09
C THR A 45 47.73 -26.58 -18.44
N PHE A 46 48.44 -25.44 -18.37
CA PHE A 46 47.91 -24.21 -17.80
C PHE A 46 46.71 -23.69 -18.59
N ILE A 47 46.82 -23.66 -19.93
CA ILE A 47 45.71 -23.25 -20.80
C ILE A 47 44.50 -24.18 -20.59
N GLY A 48 44.71 -25.49 -20.49
CA GLY A 48 43.65 -26.47 -20.22
C GLY A 48 42.92 -26.21 -18.91
N ILE A 49 43.67 -25.95 -17.85
CA ILE A 49 43.08 -25.61 -16.54
C ILE A 49 42.28 -24.32 -16.62
N CYS A 50 42.83 -23.27 -17.22
CA CYS A 50 42.13 -21.98 -17.39
C CYS A 50 40.83 -22.15 -18.19
N ALA A 51 40.87 -22.90 -19.29
CA ALA A 51 39.69 -23.16 -20.10
C ALA A 51 38.59 -23.89 -19.32
N THR A 52 38.99 -24.91 -18.55
CA THR A 52 38.05 -25.68 -17.72
C THR A 52 37.35 -24.79 -16.66
N ILE A 53 38.13 -23.90 -16.04
CA ILE A 53 37.56 -22.96 -15.02
C ILE A 53 36.59 -21.98 -15.70
N ILE A 54 36.93 -21.42 -16.86
CA ILE A 54 36.06 -20.48 -17.57
C ILE A 54 34.74 -21.14 -17.96
N VAL A 55 34.79 -22.35 -18.50
CA VAL A 55 33.59 -23.11 -18.87
C VAL A 55 32.74 -23.43 -17.62
N GLY A 56 33.40 -23.84 -16.53
CA GLY A 56 32.70 -24.10 -15.26
C GLY A 56 31.96 -22.86 -14.75
N ILE A 57 32.58 -21.69 -14.77
CA ILE A 57 31.95 -20.42 -14.37
C ILE A 57 30.78 -20.08 -15.30
N GLN A 58 30.92 -20.26 -16.61
CA GLN A 58 29.83 -20.00 -17.56
C GLN A 58 28.61 -20.91 -17.31
N ILE A 59 28.84 -22.18 -17.03
CA ILE A 59 27.74 -23.12 -16.72
C ILE A 59 27.01 -22.68 -15.43
N VAL A 60 27.74 -22.35 -14.38
CA VAL A 60 27.13 -21.90 -13.10
C VAL A 60 26.33 -20.60 -13.31
N ASN A 61 26.90 -19.63 -13.99
CA ASN A 61 26.20 -18.38 -14.29
C ASN A 61 24.92 -18.61 -15.13
N HIS A 62 24.97 -19.53 -16.10
CA HIS A 62 23.80 -19.86 -16.91
C HIS A 62 22.69 -20.50 -16.08
N LEU A 63 23.02 -21.41 -15.17
CA LEU A 63 22.07 -22.05 -14.27
C LEU A 63 21.46 -21.04 -13.27
N GLU A 64 22.29 -20.15 -12.72
CA GLU A 64 21.81 -19.07 -11.84
C GLU A 64 20.84 -18.13 -12.57
N LEU A 65 21.16 -17.70 -13.79
CA LEU A 65 20.30 -16.88 -14.61
C LEU A 65 18.97 -17.56 -14.94
N ARG A 66 18.99 -18.86 -15.21
CA ARG A 66 17.77 -19.62 -15.46
C ARG A 66 16.88 -19.70 -14.21
N ASN A 67 17.49 -19.95 -13.05
CA ASN A 67 16.77 -19.99 -11.78
C ASN A 67 16.20 -18.61 -11.41
N MET A 68 16.97 -17.53 -11.60
CA MET A 68 16.48 -16.17 -11.39
C MET A 68 15.30 -15.83 -12.29
N LYS A 69 15.34 -16.19 -13.58
CA LYS A 69 14.21 -15.99 -14.50
C LYS A 69 12.97 -16.74 -14.04
N LYS A 70 13.13 -17.96 -13.52
CA LYS A 70 12.00 -18.74 -12.98
C LYS A 70 11.40 -18.05 -11.76
N SER A 71 12.25 -17.63 -10.81
CA SER A 71 11.79 -16.91 -9.61
C SER A 71 11.13 -15.56 -9.93
N ILE A 72 11.63 -14.83 -10.94
CA ILE A 72 10.99 -13.58 -11.37
C ILE A 72 9.57 -13.87 -11.91
N LYS A 73 9.42 -14.90 -12.75
CA LYS A 73 8.11 -15.27 -13.26
C LYS A 73 7.15 -15.70 -12.13
N GLU A 74 7.62 -16.49 -11.17
CA GLU A 74 6.81 -16.89 -10.00
C GLU A 74 6.36 -15.67 -9.18
N ILE A 75 7.22 -14.64 -9.03
CA ILE A 75 6.88 -13.38 -8.34
C ILE A 75 5.87 -12.56 -9.16
N GLU A 76 5.99 -12.52 -10.49
CA GLU A 76 5.03 -11.84 -11.36
C GLU A 76 3.66 -12.50 -11.28
N ASP A 77 3.58 -13.83 -11.38
CA ASP A 77 2.33 -14.59 -11.27
C ASP A 77 1.68 -14.39 -9.88
N GLU A 78 2.48 -14.36 -8.79
CA GLU A 78 1.98 -14.10 -7.44
C GLU A 78 1.47 -12.66 -7.27
N LYS A 79 2.16 -11.68 -7.88
CA LYS A 79 1.74 -10.28 -7.88
C LYS A 79 0.40 -10.09 -8.60
N GLU A 80 0.23 -10.73 -9.75
CA GLU A 80 -1.04 -10.68 -10.50
C GLU A 80 -2.18 -11.26 -9.66
N ARG A 81 -1.96 -12.41 -9.02
CA ARG A 81 -2.95 -13.04 -8.13
C ARG A 81 -3.30 -12.18 -6.91
N LEU A 82 -2.31 -11.49 -6.33
CA LEU A 82 -2.54 -10.55 -5.23
C LEU A 82 -3.36 -9.33 -5.67
N ASN A 83 -3.12 -8.81 -6.88
CA ASN A 83 -3.90 -7.71 -7.42
C ASN A 83 -5.36 -8.11 -7.66
N GLU A 84 -5.61 -9.31 -8.22
CA GLU A 84 -6.97 -9.85 -8.39
C GLU A 84 -7.69 -10.02 -7.04
N GLN A 85 -6.98 -10.54 -6.03
CA GLN A 85 -7.56 -10.66 -4.68
C GLN A 85 -7.86 -9.30 -4.06
N GLN A 86 -7.00 -8.30 -4.26
CA GLN A 86 -7.22 -6.95 -3.77
C GLN A 86 -8.43 -6.29 -4.43
N GLU A 87 -8.60 -6.46 -5.74
CA GLU A 87 -9.79 -5.98 -6.47
C GLU A 87 -11.07 -6.65 -5.94
N ALA A 88 -11.08 -7.97 -5.84
CA ALA A 88 -12.22 -8.72 -5.31
C ALA A 88 -12.59 -8.26 -3.88
N PHE A 89 -11.59 -8.08 -3.01
CA PHE A 89 -11.80 -7.59 -1.65
C PHE A 89 -12.34 -6.16 -1.63
N SER A 90 -11.87 -5.28 -2.52
CA SER A 90 -12.38 -3.91 -2.61
C SER A 90 -13.86 -3.86 -2.99
N VAL A 91 -14.28 -4.70 -3.94
CA VAL A 91 -15.68 -4.83 -4.36
C VAL A 91 -16.55 -5.38 -3.23
N GLU A 92 -16.08 -6.40 -2.52
CA GLU A 92 -16.81 -6.99 -1.39
C GLU A 92 -16.96 -5.97 -0.25
N MET A 93 -15.92 -5.20 0.04
CA MET A 93 -15.97 -4.14 1.05
C MET A 93 -16.94 -3.02 0.67
N HIS A 94 -16.96 -2.61 -0.61
CA HIS A 94 -17.93 -1.65 -1.13
C HIS A 94 -19.38 -2.15 -0.93
N ASN A 95 -19.67 -3.37 -1.35
CA ASN A 95 -20.99 -3.98 -1.18
C ASN A 95 -21.40 -4.09 0.30
N THR A 96 -20.46 -4.46 1.16
CA THR A 96 -20.71 -4.58 2.61
C THR A 96 -21.05 -3.22 3.22
N ARG A 97 -20.31 -2.17 2.89
CA ARG A 97 -20.60 -0.80 3.35
C ARG A 97 -21.97 -0.34 2.88
N GLN A 98 -22.32 -0.60 1.64
CA GLN A 98 -23.62 -0.25 1.10
C GLN A 98 -24.75 -0.98 1.84
N CYS A 99 -24.63 -2.28 2.07
CA CYS A 99 -25.61 -3.05 2.83
C CYS A 99 -25.79 -2.53 4.27
N ILE A 100 -24.69 -2.18 4.94
CA ILE A 100 -24.77 -1.60 6.29
C ILE A 100 -25.45 -0.23 6.24
N GLY A 101 -25.10 0.61 5.30
CA GLY A 101 -25.73 1.93 5.11
C GLY A 101 -27.24 1.82 4.88
N ASP A 102 -27.68 0.86 4.07
CA ASP A 102 -29.11 0.63 3.80
C ASP A 102 -29.85 0.04 5.00
N ALA A 103 -29.22 -0.87 5.74
CA ALA A 103 -29.78 -1.38 7.00
C ALA A 103 -29.99 -0.27 8.04
N LEU A 104 -29.03 0.64 8.17
CA LEU A 104 -29.14 1.81 9.04
C LEU A 104 -30.24 2.77 8.57
N ALA A 105 -30.41 2.94 7.26
CA ALA A 105 -31.52 3.72 6.71
C ALA A 105 -32.89 3.10 7.03
N LEU A 106 -33.00 1.77 7.01
CA LEU A 106 -34.23 1.07 7.44
C LEU A 106 -34.51 1.27 8.94
N ILE A 107 -33.46 1.24 9.78
CA ILE A 107 -33.60 1.56 11.22
C ILE A 107 -34.09 3.00 11.41
N ALA A 108 -33.53 3.95 10.65
CA ALA A 108 -33.97 5.35 10.70
C ALA A 108 -35.44 5.51 10.31
N LEU A 109 -35.89 4.85 9.23
CA LEU A 109 -37.30 4.85 8.82
C LEU A 109 -38.22 4.22 9.86
N HIS A 110 -37.78 3.17 10.54
CA HIS A 110 -38.53 2.55 11.63
C HIS A 110 -38.62 3.50 12.85
N ALA A 111 -37.49 4.14 13.20
CA ALA A 111 -37.47 5.13 14.28
C ALA A 111 -38.36 6.34 13.96
N GLN A 112 -38.40 6.80 12.72
CA GLN A 112 -39.33 7.86 12.26
C GLN A 112 -40.79 7.49 12.49
N LYS A 113 -41.18 6.26 12.13
CA LYS A 113 -42.58 5.80 12.35
C LYS A 113 -42.97 5.75 13.81
N ASN A 114 -42.02 5.53 14.70
CA ASN A 114 -42.23 5.43 16.15
C ASN A 114 -41.90 6.73 16.87
N ASN A 115 -41.66 7.83 16.18
CA ASN A 115 -41.30 9.15 16.74
C ASN A 115 -40.04 9.12 17.65
N HIS A 116 -39.09 8.22 17.40
CA HIS A 116 -37.82 8.16 18.09
C HIS A 116 -36.76 9.03 17.40
N ILE A 117 -36.86 10.35 17.57
CA ILE A 117 -36.07 11.35 16.82
C ILE A 117 -34.57 11.20 16.95
N ALA A 118 -34.06 10.96 18.16
CA ALA A 118 -32.61 10.80 18.38
C ALA A 118 -32.07 9.54 17.69
N LEU A 119 -32.84 8.44 17.72
CA LEU A 119 -32.46 7.20 17.00
C LEU A 119 -32.54 7.39 15.49
N GLU A 120 -33.59 8.07 15.01
CA GLU A 120 -33.74 8.41 13.58
C GLU A 120 -32.54 9.22 13.09
N PHE A 121 -32.22 10.30 13.80
CA PHE A 121 -31.10 11.19 13.47
C PHE A 121 -29.77 10.43 13.42
N ASN A 122 -29.41 9.72 14.50
CA ASN A 122 -28.16 8.97 14.58
C ASN A 122 -28.06 7.89 13.50
N SER A 123 -29.16 7.21 13.18
CA SER A 123 -29.18 6.17 12.15
C SER A 123 -28.99 6.76 10.75
N TRP A 124 -29.59 7.91 10.45
CA TRP A 124 -29.37 8.62 9.20
C TRP A 124 -27.90 9.09 9.07
N VAL A 125 -27.33 9.69 10.12
CA VAL A 125 -25.92 10.11 10.13
C VAL A 125 -25.00 8.93 9.84
N ARG A 126 -25.16 7.84 10.58
CA ARG A 126 -24.34 6.63 10.38
C ARG A 126 -24.53 6.03 8.99
N SER A 127 -25.73 6.05 8.45
CA SER A 127 -25.99 5.57 7.10
C SER A 127 -25.29 6.40 6.02
N ILE A 128 -25.09 7.69 6.26
CA ILE A 128 -24.32 8.57 5.39
C ILE A 128 -22.82 8.32 5.54
N VAL A 129 -22.31 8.24 6.77
CA VAL A 129 -20.87 8.09 7.06
C VAL A 129 -20.34 6.72 6.63
N ILE A 130 -21.13 5.66 6.79
CA ILE A 130 -20.71 4.29 6.44
C ILE A 130 -20.95 3.98 4.96
N GLY A 131 -21.99 4.57 4.36
CA GLY A 131 -22.36 4.34 2.97
C GLY A 131 -21.22 4.66 2.02
N ASP A 132 -21.17 3.90 0.93
CA ASP A 132 -20.24 4.16 -0.17
C ASP A 132 -21.00 4.88 -1.30
N TRP A 133 -20.58 6.12 -1.60
CA TRP A 133 -21.36 7.02 -2.44
C TRP A 133 -20.78 7.08 -3.84
N THR A 134 -21.63 6.71 -4.80
CA THR A 134 -21.33 6.71 -6.22
C THR A 134 -22.40 7.50 -6.99
N THR A 135 -22.17 7.73 -8.25
CA THR A 135 -23.15 8.40 -9.13
C THR A 135 -24.51 7.71 -9.13
N THR A 136 -24.55 6.39 -9.02
CA THR A 136 -25.79 5.59 -9.04
C THR A 136 -26.66 5.77 -7.80
N ASN A 137 -26.08 6.15 -6.67
CA ASN A 137 -26.82 6.30 -5.41
C ASN A 137 -26.87 7.76 -4.87
N ALA A 138 -26.45 8.74 -5.68
CA ALA A 138 -26.44 10.15 -5.31
C ALA A 138 -27.82 10.67 -4.86
N SER A 139 -28.90 10.26 -5.55
CA SER A 139 -30.26 10.65 -5.19
C SER A 139 -30.70 10.10 -3.80
N VAL A 140 -30.14 8.96 -3.40
CA VAL A 140 -30.38 8.39 -2.08
C VAL A 140 -29.64 9.21 -1.03
N LEU A 141 -28.39 9.56 -1.28
CA LEU A 141 -27.61 10.42 -0.40
C LEU A 141 -28.29 11.77 -0.19
N LEU A 142 -28.74 12.40 -1.27
CA LEU A 142 -29.47 13.67 -1.22
C LEU A 142 -30.73 13.59 -0.34
N LYS A 143 -31.51 12.51 -0.47
CA LYS A 143 -32.70 12.30 0.36
C LYS A 143 -32.34 12.15 1.85
N ARG A 144 -31.24 11.47 2.17
CA ARG A 144 -30.75 11.32 3.55
C ARG A 144 -30.32 12.69 4.12
N TYR A 145 -29.60 13.50 3.36
CA TYR A 145 -29.23 14.88 3.78
C TYR A 145 -30.42 15.77 3.97
N ARG A 146 -31.39 15.77 3.05
CA ARG A 146 -32.62 16.56 3.20
C ARG A 146 -33.35 16.18 4.48
N ARG A 147 -33.46 14.89 4.76
CA ARG A 147 -34.13 14.40 5.99
C ARG A 147 -33.40 14.83 7.25
N LEU A 148 -32.07 14.74 7.29
CA LEU A 148 -31.29 15.23 8.43
C LEU A 148 -31.48 16.74 8.66
N THR A 149 -31.48 17.52 7.61
CA THR A 149 -31.72 18.97 7.69
C THR A 149 -33.10 19.26 8.24
N GLU A 150 -34.15 18.53 7.78
CA GLU A 150 -35.51 18.68 8.32
C GLU A 150 -35.60 18.32 9.83
N ILE A 151 -34.89 17.29 10.26
CA ILE A 151 -34.86 16.89 11.67
C ILE A 151 -34.25 18.01 12.52
N ILE A 152 -33.11 18.57 12.10
CA ILE A 152 -32.46 19.64 12.82
C ILE A 152 -33.31 20.90 12.87
N GLU A 153 -33.94 21.29 11.76
CA GLU A 153 -34.80 22.47 11.73
C GLU A 153 -36.07 22.37 12.60
N LYS A 154 -36.70 21.20 12.62
CA LYS A 154 -37.97 21.01 13.32
C LYS A 154 -37.82 20.58 14.77
N TRP A 155 -36.76 19.84 15.09
CA TRP A 155 -36.66 19.11 16.37
C TRP A 155 -35.35 19.44 17.10
N PHE A 156 -34.86 20.63 16.95
CA PHE A 156 -33.57 21.10 17.44
C PHE A 156 -33.32 20.87 18.94
N SER A 157 -34.38 20.91 19.78
CA SER A 157 -34.27 20.82 21.23
C SER A 157 -33.93 19.42 21.79
N PRO A 158 -34.27 18.30 21.15
CA PRO A 158 -34.00 16.98 21.68
C PRO A 158 -32.64 16.36 21.36
N ILE A 159 -31.82 17.03 20.53
CA ILE A 159 -30.50 16.52 20.18
C ILE A 159 -29.52 16.94 21.27
N ASP A 160 -29.00 15.95 21.99
CA ASP A 160 -27.99 16.15 23.03
C ASP A 160 -26.73 16.81 22.40
N LYS A 161 -26.13 17.72 23.16
CA LYS A 161 -24.89 18.44 22.76
C LYS A 161 -23.78 17.48 22.40
N ASP A 162 -23.63 16.40 23.15
CA ASP A 162 -22.59 15.38 22.90
C ASP A 162 -22.84 14.64 21.58
N LEU A 163 -24.10 14.37 21.26
CA LEU A 163 -24.49 13.78 19.98
C LEU A 163 -24.24 14.74 18.81
N ALA A 164 -24.53 16.04 19.00
CA ALA A 164 -24.26 17.05 18.00
C ALA A 164 -22.76 17.21 17.71
N GLU A 165 -21.91 17.21 18.75
CA GLU A 165 -20.46 17.30 18.62
C GLU A 165 -19.88 16.06 17.92
N LEU A 166 -20.32 14.88 18.30
CA LEU A 166 -19.91 13.62 17.66
C LEU A 166 -20.29 13.59 16.17
N THR A 167 -21.53 14.01 15.87
CA THR A 167 -22.04 14.06 14.51
C THR A 167 -21.29 15.07 13.67
N TYR A 168 -21.02 16.27 14.20
CA TYR A 168 -20.22 17.28 13.54
C TYR A 168 -18.84 16.72 13.17
N LYS A 169 -18.17 16.07 14.11
CA LYS A 169 -16.85 15.47 13.89
C LYS A 169 -16.88 14.37 12.84
N GLN A 170 -17.90 13.53 12.82
CA GLN A 170 -18.04 12.47 11.83
C GLN A 170 -18.31 13.01 10.42
N LEU A 171 -19.20 14.00 10.29
CA LEU A 171 -19.54 14.59 9.00
C LEU A 171 -18.42 15.51 8.46
N SER A 172 -17.69 16.20 9.33
CA SER A 172 -16.60 17.11 8.89
C SER A 172 -15.42 16.41 8.21
N ILE A 173 -15.24 15.12 8.45
CA ILE A 173 -14.18 14.30 7.82
C ILE A 173 -14.71 13.49 6.63
N LEU A 174 -16.00 13.58 6.32
CA LEU A 174 -16.61 12.81 5.23
C LEU A 174 -16.25 13.45 3.89
N GLU A 175 -15.56 12.70 3.05
CA GLU A 175 -15.27 13.07 1.68
C GLU A 175 -16.39 12.59 0.76
N ILE A 176 -17.05 13.53 0.07
CA ILE A 176 -18.09 13.25 -0.91
C ILE A 176 -17.43 13.39 -2.30
N PRO A 177 -17.46 12.34 -3.15
CA PRO A 177 -16.84 12.42 -4.46
C PRO A 177 -17.44 13.52 -5.34
N GLU A 178 -16.60 14.38 -5.93
CA GLU A 178 -17.02 15.50 -6.76
C GLU A 178 -17.75 15.09 -8.05
N ASN A 179 -17.52 13.86 -8.50
CA ASN A 179 -18.09 13.33 -9.74
C ASN A 179 -19.49 12.73 -9.59
N ILE A 180 -20.11 12.82 -8.40
CA ILE A 180 -21.48 12.32 -8.22
C ILE A 180 -22.50 13.31 -8.75
N GLU A 181 -23.64 12.79 -9.23
CA GLU A 181 -24.77 13.62 -9.59
C GLU A 181 -25.26 14.46 -8.40
N MET A 182 -25.76 15.67 -8.67
CA MET A 182 -26.28 16.58 -7.63
C MET A 182 -25.24 16.96 -6.54
N TYR A 183 -23.95 16.89 -6.85
CA TYR A 183 -22.87 17.21 -5.89
C TYR A 183 -23.05 18.56 -5.21
N GLU A 184 -23.33 19.62 -5.98
CA GLU A 184 -23.51 20.98 -5.43
C GLU A 184 -24.68 21.06 -4.43
N GLU A 185 -25.80 20.39 -4.74
CA GLU A 185 -26.96 20.35 -3.85
C GLU A 185 -26.65 19.58 -2.56
N ILE A 186 -25.98 18.45 -2.70
CA ILE A 186 -25.56 17.64 -1.56
C ILE A 186 -24.58 18.42 -0.68
N MET A 187 -23.59 19.09 -1.26
CA MET A 187 -22.62 19.91 -0.53
C MET A 187 -23.26 21.11 0.15
N SER A 188 -24.23 21.75 -0.49
CA SER A 188 -24.99 22.83 0.12
C SER A 188 -25.72 22.36 1.40
N LEU A 189 -26.38 21.20 1.36
CA LEU A 189 -27.02 20.61 2.52
C LEU A 189 -26.01 20.13 3.58
N HIS A 190 -24.89 19.59 3.15
CA HIS A 190 -23.80 19.18 4.04
C HIS A 190 -23.26 20.36 4.85
N TYR A 191 -22.89 21.47 4.19
CA TYR A 191 -22.41 22.68 4.88
C TYR A 191 -23.49 23.32 5.77
N LYS A 192 -24.74 23.34 5.32
CA LYS A 192 -25.86 23.80 6.14
C LYS A 192 -25.98 22.97 7.43
N LEU A 193 -25.93 21.66 7.31
CA LEU A 193 -25.99 20.71 8.42
C LEU A 193 -24.83 20.94 9.40
N LEU A 194 -23.59 21.04 8.90
CA LEU A 194 -22.42 21.34 9.72
C LEU A 194 -22.55 22.68 10.45
N SER A 195 -23.03 23.71 9.78
CA SER A 195 -23.24 25.03 10.39
C SER A 195 -24.24 24.98 11.55
N GLU A 196 -25.36 24.26 11.39
CA GLU A 196 -26.36 24.11 12.44
C GLU A 196 -25.84 23.28 13.61
N LEU A 197 -25.11 22.19 13.34
CA LEU A 197 -24.45 21.40 14.38
C LEU A 197 -23.42 22.20 15.16
N LYS A 198 -22.62 23.04 14.48
CA LYS A 198 -21.61 23.90 15.11
C LYS A 198 -22.25 24.89 16.08
N LYS A 199 -23.37 25.51 15.70
CA LYS A 199 -24.13 26.40 16.59
C LYS A 199 -24.60 25.70 17.85
N GLN A 200 -25.00 24.42 17.76
CA GLN A 200 -25.42 23.63 18.91
C GLN A 200 -24.30 23.31 19.89
N THR A 201 -23.09 23.07 19.37
CA THR A 201 -21.94 22.75 20.23
C THR A 201 -21.45 23.95 21.05
N GLY A 202 -21.90 25.18 20.71
CA GLY A 202 -21.51 26.41 21.40
C GLY A 202 -20.04 26.76 21.22
N LYS A 203 -19.36 26.16 20.23
CA LYS A 203 -18.03 26.55 19.79
C LYS A 203 -18.16 27.66 18.74
N ASP A 204 -18.63 28.84 19.17
CA ASP A 204 -18.37 30.06 18.41
C ASP A 204 -16.84 30.25 18.36
N ASP A 205 -16.32 30.60 17.19
CA ASP A 205 -14.91 30.94 17.00
C ASP A 205 -14.59 32.28 17.73
N SER A 206 -14.72 32.30 19.04
CA SER A 206 -14.11 33.30 19.87
C SER A 206 -12.61 32.98 19.90
N GLU A 207 -11.86 33.68 19.04
CA GLU A 207 -10.45 33.99 18.98
C GLU A 207 -9.46 32.96 19.58
N PRO A 208 -8.44 32.58 18.81
CA PRO A 208 -7.26 32.01 19.43
C PRO A 208 -6.73 33.06 20.41
N ASP A 209 -6.75 32.72 21.69
CA ASP A 209 -6.10 33.47 22.77
C ASP A 209 -4.60 33.55 22.47
N CYS A 210 -4.25 34.56 21.70
CA CYS A 210 -2.88 35.04 21.52
C CYS A 210 -2.57 35.92 22.71
N SER A 211 -2.51 35.35 23.91
CA SER A 211 -1.81 36.01 25.02
C SER A 211 -0.32 35.90 24.73
N PRO A 212 0.39 37.03 24.45
CA PRO A 212 1.83 37.02 24.42
C PRO A 212 2.33 36.81 25.83
N GLU A 213 2.96 35.67 26.07
CA GLU A 213 3.82 35.52 27.27
C GLU A 213 4.82 36.67 27.30
N GLN A 214 4.58 37.58 28.25
CA GLN A 214 5.55 38.55 28.66
C GLN A 214 6.64 37.84 29.47
N GLN A 215 7.83 37.77 28.90
CA GLN A 215 9.08 37.91 29.64
C GLN A 215 10.11 38.64 28.82
#